data_fe2e128d8bf0960425d4de52cbb423b3
#
_entry.id   fe2e128d8bf0960425d4de52cbb423b3
#
_cell.length_a   1.000
_cell.length_b   1.000
_cell.length_c   1.000
_cell.angle_alpha   90.00
_cell.angle_beta   90.00
_cell.angle_gamma   90.00
#
_symmetry.space_group_name_H-M   'P 1'
#
loop_
_entity.id
_entity.type
_entity.pdbx_description
1 polymer ?
#
loop_
_entity_poly.entity_id
_entity_poly.type
_entity_poly.pdbx_seq_one_letter_code
_entity_poly.pdbx_strand_id
1 'polypeptide(L)'
;LQFEKILDALPEWDHFYTVDELDQRTMTLAEKYPTKVTVTVEGQSRNGHPIHVIKIGEGKRTGLFYACPHPNEPIGSLVADHLAEILCQDDELLNNLDMTFYLIKCVDPDGTKMNEGWFKGPFTVENYARNFFRPASFEQVEWSFPVDYKTLHFDSPLPETKVLMKLIEDLHPDFIYSLHNAGFGGVYAYISKDLPAWYDTLYALAKKYDLPLSLGEPEMPYAIKLADAVYKFPSIKDAYEFLAENTDKDPGQIIRAGSSSYGYSQQFCNPLTLVCELPYFYDARVDNLSSSDVIRRDAVMARLERTEKLFASLKTEYDVVAEHITHTSSLRTAVEHYFETMPDNLQAEKSYAAKSPDMEKMATVAELFDNEAVNPFYHLLLLGMVLRLLDEARAKDPRPEFDAAIDAAESIFKAHHEAVVANLDYSVIPIRKLVGMQLGAGLEALAMI
;
A
#
# COMPACT_ATOMS: atom_id res chain seq x y z
N LEU A 1 26.02 -6.39 -3.37
CA LEU A 1 25.10 -6.27 -2.24
C LEU A 1 25.84 -6.61 -0.93
N GLN A 2 25.73 -5.74 0.07
CA GLN A 2 26.41 -5.91 1.35
C GLN A 2 25.83 -7.07 2.18
N PHE A 3 24.51 -7.30 2.04
CA PHE A 3 23.76 -8.29 2.84
C PHE A 3 23.41 -9.56 2.04
N GLU A 4 24.14 -9.87 0.98
CA GLU A 4 23.82 -10.98 0.07
C GLU A 4 23.68 -12.33 0.78
N LYS A 5 24.55 -12.64 1.76
CA LYS A 5 24.49 -13.90 2.53
C LYS A 5 23.20 -14.05 3.32
N ILE A 6 22.68 -12.94 3.88
CA ILE A 6 21.40 -12.92 4.62
C ILE A 6 20.27 -13.20 3.65
N LEU A 7 20.30 -12.53 2.50
CA LEU A 7 19.28 -12.66 1.46
C LEU A 7 19.25 -14.05 0.80
N ASP A 8 20.41 -14.71 0.68
CA ASP A 8 20.50 -16.08 0.17
C ASP A 8 19.97 -17.12 1.17
N ALA A 9 20.04 -16.82 2.47
CA ALA A 9 19.59 -17.69 3.55
C ALA A 9 18.10 -17.57 3.90
N LEU A 10 17.34 -16.73 3.17
CA LEU A 10 15.89 -16.58 3.40
C LEU A 10 15.16 -17.93 3.25
N PRO A 11 14.21 -18.22 4.16
CA PRO A 11 13.36 -19.40 4.04
C PRO A 11 12.37 -19.26 2.88
N GLU A 12 11.72 -20.36 2.55
CA GLU A 12 10.54 -20.33 1.68
C GLU A 12 9.29 -20.04 2.52
N TRP A 13 8.39 -19.23 1.97
CA TRP A 13 7.04 -19.01 2.49
C TRP A 13 6.04 -19.42 1.43
N ASP A 14 5.04 -20.19 1.82
CA ASP A 14 3.91 -20.59 0.99
C ASP A 14 2.62 -19.81 1.29
N HIS A 15 2.62 -18.99 2.35
CA HIS A 15 1.48 -18.17 2.76
C HIS A 15 1.92 -16.95 3.59
N PHE A 16 1.01 -15.99 3.78
CA PHE A 16 1.16 -14.89 4.71
C PHE A 16 0.59 -15.27 6.08
N TYR A 17 1.20 -14.74 7.14
CA TYR A 17 0.73 -14.98 8.50
C TYR A 17 -0.51 -14.13 8.82
N THR A 18 -1.46 -14.72 9.54
CA THR A 18 -2.57 -13.98 10.14
C THR A 18 -2.08 -13.09 11.27
N VAL A 19 -2.89 -12.12 11.70
CA VAL A 19 -2.59 -11.24 12.83
C VAL A 19 -2.31 -12.07 14.09
N ASP A 20 -3.15 -13.07 14.37
CA ASP A 20 -3.00 -13.92 15.57
C ASP A 20 -1.71 -14.77 15.49
N GLU A 21 -1.31 -15.26 14.30
CA GLU A 21 -0.03 -15.94 14.09
C GLU A 21 1.16 -14.98 14.32
N LEU A 22 1.08 -13.72 13.86
CA LEU A 22 2.12 -12.71 14.09
C LEU A 22 2.29 -12.37 15.58
N ASP A 23 1.19 -12.26 16.33
CA ASP A 23 1.22 -12.04 17.76
C ASP A 23 1.87 -13.20 18.51
N GLN A 24 1.46 -14.43 18.19
CA GLN A 24 2.07 -15.63 18.78
C GLN A 24 3.57 -15.70 18.51
N ARG A 25 4.00 -15.41 17.27
CA ARG A 25 5.41 -15.37 16.88
C ARG A 25 6.17 -14.26 17.61
N THR A 26 5.52 -13.14 17.90
CA THR A 26 6.11 -12.05 18.68
C THR A 26 6.39 -12.48 20.13
N MET A 27 5.44 -13.14 20.78
CA MET A 27 5.62 -13.66 22.14
C MET A 27 6.67 -14.77 22.18
N THR A 28 6.64 -15.69 21.22
CA THR A 28 7.64 -16.76 21.08
C THR A 28 9.07 -16.20 20.92
N LEU A 29 9.23 -15.12 20.14
CA LEU A 29 10.52 -14.46 19.97
C LEU A 29 11.03 -13.89 21.29
N ALA A 30 10.19 -13.22 22.06
CA ALA A 30 10.54 -12.66 23.37
C ALA A 30 10.93 -13.75 24.38
N GLU A 31 10.21 -14.87 24.40
CA GLU A 31 10.54 -16.03 25.25
C GLU A 31 11.87 -16.67 24.84
N LYS A 32 12.15 -16.77 23.54
CA LYS A 32 13.38 -17.37 23.00
C LYS A 32 14.62 -16.49 23.26
N TYR A 33 14.48 -15.17 23.23
CA TYR A 33 15.57 -14.20 23.37
C TYR A 33 15.31 -13.15 24.47
N PRO A 34 15.08 -13.57 25.75
CA PRO A 34 14.60 -12.67 26.81
C PRO A 34 15.60 -11.56 27.21
N THR A 35 16.86 -11.69 26.81
CA THR A 35 17.90 -10.67 27.07
C THR A 35 18.14 -9.73 25.89
N LYS A 36 17.57 -10.03 24.71
CA LYS A 36 17.77 -9.25 23.48
C LYS A 36 16.49 -8.53 23.03
N VAL A 37 15.35 -9.07 23.37
CA VAL A 37 14.05 -8.62 22.90
C VAL A 37 13.21 -8.06 24.05
N THR A 38 12.72 -6.85 23.86
CA THR A 38 11.68 -6.28 24.72
C THR A 38 10.43 -6.11 23.87
N VAL A 39 9.29 -6.62 24.33
CA VAL A 39 8.00 -6.40 23.70
C VAL A 39 7.13 -5.55 24.61
N THR A 40 6.60 -4.45 24.07
CA THR A 40 5.64 -3.58 24.75
C THR A 40 4.35 -3.50 23.97
N VAL A 41 3.24 -3.20 24.64
CA VAL A 41 1.97 -2.84 24.02
C VAL A 41 1.85 -1.32 24.09
N GLU A 42 2.05 -0.65 22.96
CA GLU A 42 2.07 0.82 22.91
C GLU A 42 0.69 1.44 22.66
N GLY A 43 -0.30 0.62 22.35
CA GLY A 43 -1.68 1.02 22.17
C GLY A 43 -2.57 -0.14 21.77
N GLN A 44 -3.79 0.20 21.38
CA GLN A 44 -4.77 -0.75 20.87
C GLN A 44 -5.38 -0.20 19.58
N SER A 45 -5.81 -1.11 18.70
CA SER A 45 -6.59 -0.76 17.52
C SER A 45 -7.98 -0.25 17.86
N ARG A 46 -8.71 0.22 16.87
CA ARG A 46 -10.12 0.64 16.99
C ARG A 46 -11.02 -0.41 17.64
N ASN A 47 -10.76 -1.70 17.40
CA ASN A 47 -11.51 -2.82 17.98
C ASN A 47 -10.84 -3.41 19.25
N GLY A 48 -9.80 -2.76 19.78
CA GLY A 48 -9.15 -3.16 21.04
C GLY A 48 -8.07 -4.22 20.90
N HIS A 49 -7.59 -4.53 19.69
CA HIS A 49 -6.47 -5.43 19.49
C HIS A 49 -5.15 -4.76 19.92
N PRO A 50 -4.29 -5.41 20.74
CA PRO A 50 -3.05 -4.80 21.19
C PRO A 50 -2.07 -4.61 20.03
N ILE A 51 -1.39 -3.46 19.99
CA ILE A 51 -0.32 -3.18 19.04
C ILE A 51 1.02 -3.41 19.72
N HIS A 52 1.69 -4.50 19.32
CA HIS A 52 2.96 -4.91 19.87
C HIS A 52 4.12 -4.20 19.17
N VAL A 53 5.03 -3.64 19.97
CA VAL A 53 6.29 -3.04 19.53
C VAL A 53 7.43 -3.89 20.05
N ILE A 54 8.29 -4.35 19.14
CA ILE A 54 9.46 -5.17 19.44
C ILE A 54 10.68 -4.25 19.41
N LYS A 55 11.40 -4.13 20.54
CA LYS A 55 12.69 -3.44 20.61
C LYS A 55 13.82 -4.46 20.60
N ILE A 56 14.83 -4.25 19.70
CA ILE A 56 16.05 -5.06 19.60
C ILE A 56 17.25 -4.16 19.40
N GLY A 57 18.35 -4.40 20.15
CA GLY A 57 19.59 -3.64 20.05
C GLY A 57 19.63 -2.42 20.96
N GLU A 58 20.85 -1.88 21.11
CA GLU A 58 21.18 -0.68 21.90
C GLU A 58 22.19 0.19 21.13
N GLY A 59 22.04 0.23 19.79
CA GLY A 59 22.88 1.06 18.92
C GLY A 59 22.56 2.55 19.06
N LYS A 60 23.40 3.39 18.47
CA LYS A 60 23.29 4.86 18.57
C LYS A 60 22.17 5.43 17.72
N ARG A 61 21.87 4.79 16.60
CA ARG A 61 20.79 5.20 15.69
C ARG A 61 19.51 4.48 16.04
N THR A 62 18.38 5.05 15.64
CA THR A 62 17.06 4.47 15.87
C THR A 62 16.35 4.22 14.54
N GLY A 63 15.89 2.99 14.35
CA GLY A 63 15.08 2.59 13.21
C GLY A 63 13.68 2.18 13.63
N LEU A 64 12.66 2.78 12.99
CA LEU A 64 11.25 2.43 13.14
C LEU A 64 10.77 1.71 11.88
N PHE A 65 10.32 0.46 12.04
CA PHE A 65 9.80 -0.39 10.97
C PHE A 65 8.38 -0.79 11.32
N TYR A 66 7.45 -0.61 10.41
CA TYR A 66 6.09 -1.06 10.65
C TYR A 66 5.46 -1.59 9.38
N ALA A 67 4.74 -2.69 9.53
CA ALA A 67 4.06 -3.39 8.45
C ALA A 67 2.54 -3.24 8.54
N CYS A 68 1.86 -3.52 7.45
CA CYS A 68 0.43 -3.36 7.26
C CYS A 68 -0.08 -1.95 7.63
N PRO A 69 0.59 -0.84 7.21
CA PRO A 69 -0.05 0.48 7.29
C PRO A 69 -1.28 0.54 6.37
N HIS A 70 -1.25 -0.27 5.33
CA HIS A 70 -2.40 -0.68 4.54
C HIS A 70 -2.67 -2.17 4.78
N PRO A 71 -3.88 -2.55 5.18
CA PRO A 71 -4.16 -3.88 5.72
C PRO A 71 -4.13 -5.02 4.69
N ASN A 72 -4.13 -4.70 3.40
CA ASN A 72 -3.97 -5.66 2.30
C ASN A 72 -2.49 -5.93 1.92
N GLU A 73 -1.52 -5.47 2.74
CA GLU A 73 -0.10 -5.45 2.40
C GLU A 73 0.76 -6.27 3.37
N PRO A 74 0.60 -7.61 3.44
CA PRO A 74 1.22 -8.46 4.44
C PRO A 74 2.69 -8.85 4.19
N ILE A 75 3.33 -8.49 3.06
CA ILE A 75 4.76 -8.83 2.82
C ILE A 75 5.62 -8.24 3.93
N GLY A 76 5.37 -6.99 4.30
CA GLY A 76 6.08 -6.30 5.37
C GLY A 76 6.03 -7.00 6.72
N SER A 77 4.93 -7.72 7.02
CA SER A 77 4.82 -8.51 8.24
C SER A 77 5.83 -9.64 8.30
N LEU A 78 6.05 -10.33 7.17
CA LEU A 78 7.08 -11.37 7.05
C LEU A 78 8.49 -10.77 7.12
N VAL A 79 8.69 -9.58 6.52
CA VAL A 79 9.97 -8.86 6.61
C VAL A 79 10.28 -8.49 8.06
N ALA A 80 9.34 -7.88 8.78
CA ALA A 80 9.53 -7.48 10.17
C ALA A 80 9.72 -8.70 11.10
N ASP A 81 8.98 -9.79 10.86
CA ASP A 81 9.12 -11.04 11.61
C ASP A 81 10.51 -11.68 11.41
N HIS A 82 10.94 -11.79 10.16
CA HIS A 82 12.23 -12.38 9.83
C HIS A 82 13.40 -11.50 10.25
N LEU A 83 13.31 -10.17 10.05
CA LEU A 83 14.32 -9.23 10.52
C LEU A 83 14.52 -9.34 12.04
N ALA A 84 13.43 -9.39 12.82
CA ALA A 84 13.52 -9.56 14.26
C ALA A 84 14.28 -10.85 14.66
N GLU A 85 14.03 -11.95 13.96
CA GLU A 85 14.70 -13.23 14.21
C GLU A 85 16.20 -13.16 13.88
N ILE A 86 16.60 -12.64 12.71
CA ILE A 86 18.01 -12.56 12.32
C ILE A 86 18.80 -11.58 13.20
N LEU A 87 18.22 -10.46 13.63
CA LEU A 87 18.87 -9.53 14.56
C LEU A 87 19.13 -10.17 15.93
N CYS A 88 18.30 -11.13 16.36
CA CYS A 88 18.53 -11.89 17.58
C CYS A 88 19.60 -12.97 17.43
N GLN A 89 19.77 -13.53 16.22
CA GLN A 89 20.70 -14.62 15.94
C GLN A 89 22.10 -14.14 15.60
N ASP A 90 22.25 -12.97 15.00
CA ASP A 90 23.50 -12.43 14.47
C ASP A 90 23.90 -11.14 15.20
N ASP A 91 24.73 -11.31 16.25
CA ASP A 91 25.27 -10.21 17.04
C ASP A 91 26.23 -9.33 16.22
N GLU A 92 26.93 -9.91 15.23
CA GLU A 92 27.83 -9.15 14.37
C GLU A 92 27.04 -8.21 13.46
N LEU A 93 25.95 -8.71 12.85
CA LEU A 93 25.03 -7.89 12.06
C LEU A 93 24.46 -6.74 12.90
N LEU A 94 23.92 -7.05 14.08
CA LEU A 94 23.32 -6.05 14.97
C LEU A 94 24.31 -4.97 15.37
N ASN A 95 25.53 -5.36 15.74
CA ASN A 95 26.60 -4.43 16.12
C ASN A 95 27.07 -3.59 14.93
N ASN A 96 27.21 -4.18 13.74
CA ASN A 96 27.67 -3.46 12.54
C ASN A 96 26.62 -2.42 12.07
N LEU A 97 25.33 -2.69 12.27
CA LEU A 97 24.27 -1.72 11.97
C LEU A 97 24.24 -0.57 12.98
N ASP A 98 24.81 -0.71 14.19
CA ASP A 98 24.84 0.29 15.28
C ASP A 98 23.49 0.98 15.48
N MET A 99 22.41 0.18 15.54
CA MET A 99 21.04 0.66 15.55
C MET A 99 20.19 -0.02 16.65
N THR A 100 19.29 0.74 17.24
CA THR A 100 18.18 0.25 18.04
C THR A 100 16.97 0.13 17.14
N PHE A 101 16.44 -1.09 16.98
CA PHE A 101 15.29 -1.39 16.12
C PHE A 101 14.00 -1.37 16.92
N TYR A 102 12.99 -0.71 16.38
CA TYR A 102 11.61 -0.77 16.82
C TYR A 102 10.78 -1.34 15.66
N LEU A 103 10.21 -2.52 15.85
CA LEU A 103 9.53 -3.29 14.81
C LEU A 103 8.07 -3.53 15.20
N ILE A 104 7.15 -3.21 14.28
CA ILE A 104 5.72 -3.51 14.38
C ILE A 104 5.35 -4.42 13.22
N LYS A 105 4.95 -5.67 13.53
CA LYS A 105 4.62 -6.66 12.49
C LYS A 105 3.26 -6.42 11.81
N CYS A 106 2.34 -5.73 12.50
CA CYS A 106 1.05 -5.34 11.95
C CYS A 106 0.54 -4.11 12.72
N VAL A 107 0.46 -2.96 12.05
CA VAL A 107 0.00 -1.72 12.69
C VAL A 107 -1.51 -1.50 12.53
N ASP A 108 -2.16 -2.08 11.49
CA ASP A 108 -3.62 -2.12 11.32
C ASP A 108 -4.14 -3.56 11.45
N PRO A 109 -4.22 -4.14 12.66
CA PRO A 109 -4.67 -5.50 12.84
C PRO A 109 -6.15 -5.70 12.47
N ASP A 110 -6.99 -4.70 12.66
CA ASP A 110 -8.42 -4.79 12.37
C ASP A 110 -8.69 -4.92 10.87
N GLY A 111 -8.07 -4.07 10.07
CA GLY A 111 -8.17 -4.12 8.62
C GLY A 111 -7.46 -5.35 8.05
N THR A 112 -6.32 -5.77 8.63
CA THR A 112 -5.56 -6.95 8.17
C THR A 112 -6.38 -8.23 8.35
N LYS A 113 -7.11 -8.40 9.45
CA LYS A 113 -8.03 -9.53 9.66
C LYS A 113 -9.11 -9.61 8.57
N MET A 114 -9.53 -8.49 8.01
CA MET A 114 -10.49 -8.47 6.90
C MET A 114 -9.89 -8.93 5.56
N ASN A 115 -8.56 -9.01 5.45
CA ASN A 115 -7.83 -9.50 4.27
C ASN A 115 -7.36 -10.96 4.39
N GLU A 116 -7.43 -11.58 5.55
CA GLU A 116 -6.88 -12.93 5.79
C GLU A 116 -7.50 -14.03 4.91
N GLY A 117 -8.66 -13.77 4.30
CA GLY A 117 -9.32 -14.71 3.39
C GLY A 117 -8.50 -15.10 2.17
N TRP A 118 -7.51 -14.29 1.75
CA TRP A 118 -6.62 -14.64 0.64
C TRP A 118 -5.19 -14.98 1.08
N PHE A 119 -4.81 -14.78 2.35
CA PHE A 119 -3.43 -14.94 2.84
C PHE A 119 -2.86 -16.35 2.66
N LYS A 120 -3.70 -17.36 2.68
CA LYS A 120 -3.31 -18.78 2.54
C LYS A 120 -3.61 -19.35 1.14
N GLY A 121 -3.84 -18.44 0.16
CA GLY A 121 -4.12 -18.80 -1.23
C GLY A 121 -5.55 -19.34 -1.46
N PRO A 122 -5.85 -19.74 -2.69
CA PRO A 122 -4.96 -19.69 -3.84
C PRO A 122 -4.62 -18.23 -4.23
N PHE A 123 -3.37 -17.99 -4.64
CA PHE A 123 -2.92 -16.67 -5.08
C PHE A 123 -3.35 -16.43 -6.53
N THR A 124 -4.58 -15.99 -6.70
CA THR A 124 -5.17 -15.62 -8.00
C THR A 124 -5.75 -14.21 -7.92
N VAL A 125 -5.83 -13.53 -9.06
CA VAL A 125 -6.45 -12.20 -9.15
C VAL A 125 -7.87 -12.21 -8.59
N GLU A 126 -8.66 -13.26 -8.91
CA GLU A 126 -10.04 -13.38 -8.42
C GLU A 126 -10.11 -13.53 -6.89
N ASN A 127 -9.32 -14.46 -6.31
CA ASN A 127 -9.35 -14.70 -4.86
C ASN A 127 -8.86 -13.47 -4.09
N TYR A 128 -7.84 -12.78 -4.59
CA TYR A 128 -7.36 -11.54 -4.02
C TYR A 128 -8.46 -10.46 -4.04
N ALA A 129 -9.09 -10.22 -5.18
CA ALA A 129 -10.13 -9.21 -5.32
C ALA A 129 -11.37 -9.49 -4.45
N ARG A 130 -11.82 -10.76 -4.37
CA ARG A 130 -12.99 -11.15 -3.56
C ARG A 130 -12.77 -11.05 -2.06
N ASN A 131 -11.52 -11.08 -1.60
CA ASN A 131 -11.17 -11.01 -0.17
C ASN A 131 -10.43 -9.71 0.19
N PHE A 132 -10.27 -8.80 -0.77
CA PHE A 132 -9.62 -7.52 -0.56
C PHE A 132 -10.42 -6.61 0.35
N PHE A 133 -9.71 -5.89 1.22
CA PHE A 133 -10.24 -4.77 1.99
C PHE A 133 -9.19 -3.68 2.11
N ARG A 134 -9.59 -2.46 1.80
CA ARG A 134 -8.84 -1.24 2.08
C ARG A 134 -9.80 -0.21 2.67
N PRO A 135 -9.52 0.38 3.83
CA PRO A 135 -10.40 1.35 4.47
C PRO A 135 -10.45 2.67 3.69
N ALA A 136 -11.43 3.50 4.01
CA ALA A 136 -11.49 4.89 3.52
C ALA A 136 -10.19 5.63 3.83
N SER A 137 -9.80 6.62 3.02
CA SER A 137 -8.50 7.29 3.16
C SER A 137 -8.26 7.85 4.57
N PHE A 138 -9.27 8.41 5.21
CA PHE A 138 -9.19 8.92 6.59
C PHE A 138 -9.18 7.83 7.67
N GLU A 139 -9.42 6.57 7.30
CA GLU A 139 -9.33 5.39 8.16
C GLU A 139 -8.11 4.53 7.84
N GLN A 140 -7.17 4.99 7.01
CA GLN A 140 -5.89 4.35 6.77
C GLN A 140 -4.84 4.89 7.75
N VAL A 141 -4.09 3.99 8.37
CA VAL A 141 -3.07 4.36 9.37
C VAL A 141 -2.05 5.33 8.78
N GLU A 142 -1.57 5.07 7.55
CA GLU A 142 -0.58 5.92 6.87
C GLU A 142 -1.12 7.32 6.52
N TRP A 143 -2.43 7.49 6.37
CA TRP A 143 -3.04 8.73 5.91
C TRP A 143 -3.93 9.42 6.96
N SER A 144 -3.72 9.13 8.24
CA SER A 144 -4.48 9.75 9.33
C SER A 144 -3.62 10.55 10.33
N PHE A 145 -2.40 10.91 9.98
CA PHE A 145 -1.60 11.84 10.78
C PHE A 145 -2.15 13.27 10.67
N PRO A 146 -2.15 14.05 11.76
CA PRO A 146 -2.63 15.42 11.74
C PRO A 146 -1.89 16.29 10.72
N VAL A 147 -2.64 17.16 10.06
CA VAL A 147 -2.08 18.18 9.13
C VAL A 147 -2.92 19.45 9.15
N ASP A 148 -2.22 20.57 9.04
CA ASP A 148 -2.77 21.90 8.86
C ASP A 148 -2.04 22.56 7.68
N TYR A 149 -2.72 22.70 6.54
CA TYR A 149 -2.15 23.27 5.33
C TYR A 149 -3.20 24.00 4.51
N LYS A 150 -3.09 25.33 4.43
CA LYS A 150 -4.06 26.19 3.74
C LYS A 150 -5.49 25.93 4.25
N THR A 151 -6.37 25.42 3.40
CA THR A 151 -7.77 25.06 3.75
C THR A 151 -7.92 23.61 4.18
N LEU A 152 -6.87 22.79 4.08
CA LEU A 152 -6.88 21.40 4.56
C LEU A 152 -6.55 21.36 6.04
N HIS A 153 -7.51 20.90 6.84
CA HIS A 153 -7.36 20.66 8.28
C HIS A 153 -7.79 19.24 8.59
N PHE A 154 -6.89 18.42 9.09
CA PHE A 154 -7.18 17.07 9.55
C PHE A 154 -6.55 16.85 10.92
N ASP A 155 -7.37 16.51 11.93
CA ASP A 155 -6.94 16.27 13.31
C ASP A 155 -7.77 15.14 13.93
N SER A 156 -7.84 14.01 13.24
CA SER A 156 -8.58 12.84 13.70
C SER A 156 -7.75 11.56 13.55
N PRO A 157 -6.53 11.51 14.14
CA PRO A 157 -5.66 10.35 14.02
C PRO A 157 -6.31 9.11 14.65
N LEU A 158 -6.16 7.98 13.95
CA LEU A 158 -6.61 6.69 14.44
C LEU A 158 -5.86 6.27 15.72
N PRO A 159 -6.42 5.40 16.56
CA PRO A 159 -5.67 4.83 17.68
C PRO A 159 -4.33 4.20 17.25
N GLU A 160 -4.32 3.49 16.13
CA GLU A 160 -3.16 2.86 15.51
C GLU A 160 -2.12 3.93 15.09
N THR A 161 -2.57 5.00 14.46
CA THR A 161 -1.71 6.13 14.04
C THR A 161 -1.11 6.84 15.26
N LYS A 162 -1.86 6.97 16.35
CA LYS A 162 -1.34 7.55 17.62
C LYS A 162 -0.17 6.75 18.21
N VAL A 163 -0.13 5.43 17.99
CA VAL A 163 1.04 4.61 18.35
C VAL A 163 2.27 5.05 17.57
N LEU A 164 2.14 5.20 16.25
CA LEU A 164 3.24 5.68 15.40
C LEU A 164 3.64 7.12 15.75
N MET A 165 2.67 8.02 15.98
CA MET A 165 2.94 9.40 16.41
C MET A 165 3.79 9.40 17.68
N LYS A 166 3.36 8.67 18.72
CA LYS A 166 4.09 8.54 19.98
C LYS A 166 5.52 8.03 19.76
N LEU A 167 5.69 6.98 18.96
CA LEU A 167 7.02 6.43 18.67
C LEU A 167 7.91 7.43 17.91
N ILE A 168 7.36 8.18 16.96
CA ILE A 168 8.10 9.21 16.22
C ILE A 168 8.54 10.34 17.17
N GLU A 169 7.63 10.81 18.04
CA GLU A 169 7.89 11.87 19.02
C GLU A 169 8.90 11.48 20.09
N ASP A 170 8.78 10.25 20.64
CA ASP A 170 9.64 9.79 21.73
C ASP A 170 11.03 9.37 21.23
N LEU A 171 11.12 8.78 20.03
CA LEU A 171 12.33 8.14 19.55
C LEU A 171 13.16 9.01 18.60
N HIS A 172 12.56 9.99 17.93
CA HIS A 172 13.22 10.78 16.87
C HIS A 172 14.00 9.89 15.91
N PRO A 173 13.37 8.95 15.20
CA PRO A 173 14.07 7.93 14.43
C PRO A 173 14.98 8.53 13.35
N ASP A 174 16.13 7.91 13.12
CA ASP A 174 17.04 8.21 12.02
C ASP A 174 16.58 7.55 10.72
N PHE A 175 15.83 6.44 10.84
CA PHE A 175 15.28 5.68 9.74
C PHE A 175 13.83 5.26 10.01
N ILE A 176 12.96 5.48 9.03
CA ILE A 176 11.58 4.98 9.03
C ILE A 176 11.38 4.11 7.80
N TYR A 177 10.97 2.86 7.99
CA TYR A 177 10.58 1.97 6.91
C TYR A 177 9.11 1.61 7.04
N SER A 178 8.27 2.28 6.26
CA SER A 178 6.88 1.90 6.06
C SER A 178 6.85 0.80 5.01
N LEU A 179 6.44 -0.41 5.44
CA LEU A 179 6.53 -1.63 4.62
C LEU A 179 5.24 -1.80 3.81
N HIS A 180 5.30 -1.45 2.55
CA HIS A 180 4.16 -1.42 1.63
C HIS A 180 4.21 -2.49 0.55
N ASN A 181 3.08 -2.67 -0.16
CA ASN A 181 2.93 -3.55 -1.30
C ASN A 181 1.99 -2.97 -2.35
N ALA A 182 2.32 -3.17 -3.63
CA ALA A 182 1.37 -3.02 -4.73
C ALA A 182 0.60 -4.34 -4.95
N GLY A 183 -0.57 -4.26 -5.58
CA GLY A 183 -1.33 -5.45 -5.98
C GLY A 183 -0.76 -6.08 -7.25
N PHE A 184 -0.59 -5.27 -8.28
CA PHE A 184 -0.13 -5.65 -9.61
C PHE A 184 0.85 -4.60 -10.13
N GLY A 185 1.88 -5.00 -10.88
CA GLY A 185 2.82 -4.09 -11.51
C GLY A 185 4.27 -4.56 -11.45
N GLY A 186 5.19 -3.62 -11.29
CA GLY A 186 6.61 -3.83 -11.04
C GLY A 186 7.03 -3.28 -9.68
N VAL A 187 8.32 -3.43 -9.35
CA VAL A 187 8.94 -2.85 -8.16
C VAL A 187 9.13 -1.35 -8.34
N TYR A 188 8.75 -0.55 -7.35
CA TYR A 188 9.10 0.87 -7.28
C TYR A 188 9.27 1.30 -5.82
N ALA A 189 9.82 2.50 -5.61
CA ALA A 189 10.08 3.01 -4.27
C ALA A 189 9.85 4.51 -4.14
N TYR A 190 9.47 4.91 -2.93
CA TYR A 190 9.51 6.29 -2.47
C TYR A 190 10.61 6.46 -1.43
N ILE A 191 11.44 7.49 -1.59
CA ILE A 191 12.55 7.78 -0.69
C ILE A 191 12.58 9.27 -0.34
N SER A 192 12.82 9.59 0.93
CA SER A 192 12.78 10.97 1.41
C SER A 192 14.04 11.79 1.09
N LYS A 193 15.15 11.11 0.80
CA LYS A 193 16.45 11.73 0.46
C LYS A 193 16.95 11.18 -0.86
N ASP A 194 17.53 12.03 -1.69
CA ASP A 194 18.15 11.63 -2.95
C ASP A 194 19.45 10.84 -2.67
N LEU A 195 19.45 9.53 -2.93
CA LEU A 195 20.56 8.60 -2.68
C LEU A 195 20.88 7.75 -3.92
N PRO A 196 21.59 8.29 -4.93
CA PRO A 196 21.86 7.58 -6.19
C PRO A 196 22.53 6.20 -6.01
N ALA A 197 23.42 6.05 -5.04
CA ALA A 197 24.05 4.76 -4.75
C ALA A 197 23.04 3.70 -4.28
N TRP A 198 21.97 4.10 -3.62
CA TRP A 198 20.89 3.19 -3.24
C TRP A 198 20.02 2.77 -4.44
N TYR A 199 19.87 3.64 -5.45
CA TYR A 199 19.12 3.29 -6.67
C TYR A 199 19.79 2.14 -7.42
N ASP A 200 21.13 2.18 -7.58
CA ASP A 200 21.91 1.08 -8.16
C ASP A 200 21.71 -0.23 -7.39
N THR A 201 21.62 -0.13 -6.06
CA THR A 201 21.36 -1.28 -5.19
C THR A 201 19.95 -1.83 -5.35
N LEU A 202 18.93 -0.96 -5.46
CA LEU A 202 17.55 -1.37 -5.74
C LEU A 202 17.47 -2.15 -7.06
N TYR A 203 18.15 -1.67 -8.11
CA TYR A 203 18.19 -2.35 -9.41
C TYR A 203 18.94 -3.69 -9.35
N ALA A 204 20.03 -3.75 -8.57
CA ALA A 204 20.75 -5.01 -8.34
C ALA A 204 19.89 -6.04 -7.60
N LEU A 205 19.09 -5.61 -6.63
CA LEU A 205 18.13 -6.47 -5.92
C LEU A 205 17.01 -6.94 -6.84
N ALA A 206 16.41 -6.05 -7.62
CA ALA A 206 15.37 -6.40 -8.59
C ALA A 206 15.90 -7.46 -9.58
N LYS A 207 17.13 -7.26 -10.10
CA LYS A 207 17.79 -8.23 -10.96
C LYS A 207 18.09 -9.56 -10.24
N LYS A 208 18.55 -9.54 -8.98
CA LYS A 208 18.82 -10.74 -8.18
C LYS A 208 17.58 -11.61 -8.02
N TYR A 209 16.45 -10.99 -7.79
CA TYR A 209 15.18 -11.69 -7.59
C TYR A 209 14.36 -11.87 -8.87
N ASP A 210 14.89 -11.42 -10.01
CA ASP A 210 14.19 -11.49 -11.31
C ASP A 210 12.79 -10.87 -11.18
N LEU A 211 12.76 -9.60 -10.75
CA LEU A 211 11.56 -8.79 -10.61
C LEU A 211 11.64 -7.60 -11.57
N PRO A 212 10.57 -7.31 -12.33
CA PRO A 212 10.53 -6.14 -13.19
C PRO A 212 10.42 -4.86 -12.35
N LEU A 213 10.94 -3.75 -12.88
CA LEU A 213 10.68 -2.43 -12.33
C LEU A 213 9.32 -1.91 -12.84
N SER A 214 8.64 -1.09 -12.07
CA SER A 214 7.44 -0.38 -12.52
C SER A 214 7.84 0.84 -13.35
N LEU A 215 7.77 0.73 -14.67
CA LEU A 215 8.21 1.78 -15.59
C LEU A 215 7.06 2.38 -16.41
N GLY A 216 5.83 2.10 -16.03
CA GLY A 216 4.62 2.67 -16.62
C GLY A 216 4.22 4.01 -16.03
N GLU A 217 2.92 4.21 -15.82
CA GLU A 217 2.39 5.42 -15.18
C GLU A 217 2.81 5.50 -13.70
N PRO A 218 3.20 6.68 -13.20
CA PRO A 218 3.41 6.84 -11.77
C PRO A 218 2.08 6.67 -11.03
N GLU A 219 2.12 6.20 -9.78
CA GLU A 219 0.93 6.03 -8.94
C GLU A 219 0.12 7.32 -8.79
N MET A 220 0.81 8.46 -8.78
CA MET A 220 0.21 9.78 -8.70
C MET A 220 0.72 10.67 -9.84
N PRO A 221 -0.15 11.43 -10.52
CA PRO A 221 0.27 12.30 -11.62
C PRO A 221 1.31 13.36 -11.24
N TYR A 222 1.38 13.72 -9.96
CA TYR A 222 2.31 14.69 -9.39
C TYR A 222 3.56 14.07 -8.76
N ALA A 223 3.78 12.76 -8.92
CA ALA A 223 4.96 12.09 -8.39
C ALA A 223 6.25 12.66 -9.02
N ILE A 224 7.23 13.00 -8.19
CA ILE A 224 8.53 13.51 -8.65
C ILE A 224 9.49 12.33 -8.82
N LYS A 225 9.80 12.01 -10.07
CA LYS A 225 10.73 10.95 -10.43
C LYS A 225 12.17 11.36 -10.14
N LEU A 226 12.90 10.59 -9.34
CA LEU A 226 14.33 10.74 -9.06
C LEU A 226 15.17 9.87 -9.98
N ALA A 227 14.72 8.63 -10.21
CA ALA A 227 15.32 7.67 -11.12
C ALA A 227 14.24 6.70 -11.62
N ASP A 228 14.58 5.72 -12.48
CA ASP A 228 13.61 4.73 -12.93
C ASP A 228 13.04 3.96 -11.74
N ALA A 229 11.69 3.91 -11.66
CA ALA A 229 10.96 3.32 -10.54
C ALA A 229 11.33 3.86 -9.14
N VAL A 230 11.97 5.03 -9.04
CA VAL A 230 12.29 5.69 -7.76
C VAL A 230 11.73 7.09 -7.76
N TYR A 231 10.95 7.40 -6.74
CA TYR A 231 10.28 8.68 -6.60
C TYR A 231 10.62 9.34 -5.26
N LYS A 232 10.60 10.68 -5.27
CA LYS A 232 10.64 11.44 -4.03
C LYS A 232 9.40 11.11 -3.20
N PHE A 233 9.58 10.97 -1.89
CA PHE A 233 8.46 10.69 -0.99
C PHE A 233 7.41 11.79 -1.13
N PRO A 234 6.14 11.45 -1.48
CA PRO A 234 5.09 12.43 -1.69
C PRO A 234 4.58 12.99 -0.36
N SER A 235 4.06 14.20 -0.40
CA SER A 235 3.37 14.79 0.74
C SER A 235 1.92 15.10 0.41
N ILE A 236 1.08 15.19 1.42
CA ILE A 236 -0.32 15.63 1.24
C ILE A 236 -0.41 17.05 0.66
N LYS A 237 0.65 17.86 0.83
CA LYS A 237 0.74 19.19 0.23
C LYS A 237 0.86 19.11 -1.28
N ASP A 238 1.60 18.13 -1.80
CA ASP A 238 1.73 17.92 -3.25
C ASP A 238 0.36 17.55 -3.86
N ALA A 239 -0.41 16.70 -3.17
CA ALA A 239 -1.79 16.37 -3.55
C ALA A 239 -2.70 17.61 -3.53
N TYR A 240 -2.57 18.46 -2.49
CA TYR A 240 -3.33 19.70 -2.39
C TYR A 240 -3.03 20.64 -3.57
N GLU A 241 -1.74 20.87 -3.87
CA GLU A 241 -1.37 21.77 -4.98
C GLU A 241 -1.82 21.21 -6.33
N PHE A 242 -1.70 19.91 -6.56
CA PHE A 242 -2.20 19.26 -7.76
C PHE A 242 -3.71 19.48 -7.96
N LEU A 243 -4.50 19.31 -6.91
CA LEU A 243 -5.93 19.57 -6.95
C LEU A 243 -6.23 21.05 -7.18
N ALA A 244 -5.50 21.97 -6.53
CA ALA A 244 -5.67 23.41 -6.71
C ALA A 244 -5.41 23.86 -8.14
N GLU A 245 -4.52 23.19 -8.87
CA GLU A 245 -4.21 23.50 -10.27
C GLU A 245 -5.20 22.85 -11.27
N ASN A 246 -5.87 21.77 -10.86
CA ASN A 246 -6.64 20.92 -11.78
C ASN A 246 -8.14 20.83 -11.47
N THR A 247 -8.64 21.56 -10.48
CA THR A 247 -10.07 21.65 -10.15
C THR A 247 -10.45 23.07 -9.73
N ASP A 248 -11.71 23.42 -9.90
CA ASP A 248 -12.29 24.70 -9.42
C ASP A 248 -12.78 24.60 -7.96
N LYS A 249 -12.78 23.39 -7.37
CA LYS A 249 -13.18 23.15 -5.99
C LYS A 249 -11.99 23.42 -5.04
N ASP A 250 -12.30 23.77 -3.80
CA ASP A 250 -11.30 23.89 -2.75
C ASP A 250 -10.71 22.50 -2.42
N PRO A 251 -9.39 22.28 -2.59
CA PRO A 251 -8.75 21.00 -2.30
C PRO A 251 -9.00 20.49 -0.88
N GLY A 252 -9.10 21.41 0.12
CA GLY A 252 -9.43 21.03 1.50
C GLY A 252 -10.82 20.41 1.67
N GLN A 253 -11.71 20.55 0.67
CA GLN A 253 -13.02 19.87 0.65
C GLN A 253 -12.97 18.52 -0.08
N ILE A 254 -11.98 18.31 -0.96
CA ILE A 254 -11.82 17.05 -1.72
C ILE A 254 -10.98 16.06 -0.90
N ILE A 255 -9.85 16.53 -0.35
CA ILE A 255 -8.96 15.68 0.47
C ILE A 255 -9.66 15.33 1.77
N ARG A 256 -9.88 14.03 1.98
CA ARG A 256 -10.51 13.47 3.19
C ARG A 256 -9.48 12.78 4.09
N ALA A 257 -8.19 12.94 3.84
CA ALA A 257 -7.10 12.29 4.55
C ALA A 257 -6.20 13.30 5.26
N GLY A 258 -5.40 12.80 6.19
CA GLY A 258 -4.34 13.53 6.86
C GLY A 258 -3.00 13.37 6.16
N SER A 259 -1.92 13.65 6.90
CA SER A 259 -0.55 13.46 6.46
C SER A 259 -0.12 11.99 6.62
N SER A 260 1.11 11.69 6.15
CA SER A 260 1.81 10.42 6.36
C SER A 260 2.77 10.50 7.54
N SER A 261 3.31 9.33 7.95
CA SER A 261 4.40 9.23 8.94
C SER A 261 5.60 10.08 8.54
N TYR A 262 5.95 10.11 7.25
CA TYR A 262 7.00 10.99 6.73
C TYR A 262 6.67 12.46 6.99
N GLY A 263 5.50 12.92 6.57
CA GLY A 263 5.10 14.32 6.76
C GLY A 263 5.02 14.72 8.23
N TYR A 264 4.56 13.82 9.09
CA TYR A 264 4.49 14.04 10.53
C TYR A 264 5.87 14.09 11.19
N SER A 265 6.77 13.17 10.84
CA SER A 265 8.11 13.10 11.40
C SER A 265 8.95 14.37 11.17
N GLN A 266 8.70 15.11 10.07
CA GLN A 266 9.41 16.35 9.76
C GLN A 266 9.26 17.45 10.83
N GLN A 267 8.31 17.29 11.75
CA GLN A 267 8.13 18.22 12.87
C GLN A 267 9.11 17.95 14.03
N PHE A 268 9.65 16.74 14.12
CA PHE A 268 10.46 16.27 15.25
C PHE A 268 11.87 15.86 14.85
N CYS A 269 12.02 15.27 13.68
CA CYS A 269 13.29 14.73 13.16
C CYS A 269 13.30 14.77 11.64
N ASN A 270 14.42 14.34 11.03
CA ASN A 270 14.56 14.25 9.57
C ASN A 270 15.09 12.87 9.17
N PRO A 271 14.28 11.81 9.35
CA PRO A 271 14.70 10.46 9.04
C PRO A 271 14.97 10.26 7.56
N LEU A 272 15.79 9.26 7.23
CA LEU A 272 15.64 8.61 5.94
C LEU A 272 14.36 7.79 6.00
N THR A 273 13.35 8.17 5.22
CA THR A 273 12.09 7.42 5.12
C THR A 273 12.04 6.69 3.80
N LEU A 274 11.71 5.41 3.85
CA LEU A 274 11.66 4.50 2.72
C LEU A 274 10.29 3.81 2.66
N VAL A 275 9.77 3.71 1.44
CA VAL A 275 8.70 2.79 1.04
C VAL A 275 9.20 2.02 -0.17
N CYS A 276 9.03 0.71 -0.18
CA CYS A 276 9.32 -0.13 -1.33
C CYS A 276 8.04 -0.90 -1.66
N GLU A 277 7.49 -0.61 -2.82
CA GLU A 277 6.25 -1.19 -3.32
C GLU A 277 6.54 -2.43 -4.15
N LEU A 278 5.96 -3.54 -3.77
CA LEU A 278 6.19 -4.85 -4.35
C LEU A 278 4.87 -5.49 -4.79
N PRO A 279 4.73 -5.89 -6.05
CA PRO A 279 3.49 -6.47 -6.55
C PRO A 279 3.39 -7.97 -6.23
N TYR A 280 2.15 -8.47 -6.02
CA TYR A 280 1.89 -9.92 -5.93
C TYR A 280 1.86 -10.59 -7.30
N PHE A 281 1.42 -9.81 -8.29
CA PHE A 281 1.25 -10.25 -9.67
C PHE A 281 2.00 -9.31 -10.61
N TYR A 282 2.63 -9.86 -11.63
CA TYR A 282 3.27 -9.06 -12.68
C TYR A 282 3.05 -9.66 -14.06
N ASP A 283 3.18 -8.80 -15.05
CA ASP A 283 3.22 -9.14 -16.48
C ASP A 283 4.46 -8.46 -17.09
N ALA A 284 5.12 -9.09 -18.02
CA ALA A 284 6.38 -8.61 -18.59
C ALA A 284 6.29 -7.24 -19.31
N ARG A 285 5.07 -6.74 -19.52
CA ARG A 285 4.86 -5.41 -20.12
C ARG A 285 5.09 -4.26 -19.16
N VAL A 286 5.14 -4.47 -17.85
CA VAL A 286 5.26 -3.41 -16.82
C VAL A 286 6.59 -2.63 -16.87
N ASP A 287 7.65 -3.19 -17.49
CA ASP A 287 8.94 -2.54 -17.64
C ASP A 287 9.36 -2.30 -19.11
N ASN A 288 8.44 -2.50 -20.05
CA ASN A 288 8.71 -2.34 -21.47
C ASN A 288 8.61 -0.88 -21.91
N LEU A 289 9.76 -0.23 -22.07
CA LEU A 289 9.90 1.16 -22.51
C LEU A 289 9.83 1.38 -24.03
N SER A 290 9.60 0.34 -24.85
CA SER A 290 9.40 0.55 -26.28
C SER A 290 8.16 1.42 -26.53
N SER A 291 8.24 2.28 -27.56
CA SER A 291 7.13 3.17 -27.92
C SER A 291 5.97 2.36 -28.49
N SER A 292 4.77 2.69 -28.04
CA SER A 292 3.52 2.23 -28.68
C SER A 292 3.14 3.14 -29.87
N ASP A 293 2.02 2.87 -30.49
CA ASP A 293 1.39 3.69 -31.53
C ASP A 293 0.24 4.57 -30.99
N VAL A 294 0.09 4.66 -29.68
CA VAL A 294 -0.96 5.41 -28.98
C VAL A 294 -0.37 6.64 -28.28
N ILE A 295 -1.02 7.79 -28.42
CA ILE A 295 -0.66 8.99 -27.64
C ILE A 295 -1.00 8.76 -26.18
N ARG A 296 -0.10 9.06 -25.25
CA ARG A 296 -0.28 8.82 -23.81
C ARG A 296 -1.56 9.47 -23.28
N ARG A 297 -1.87 10.71 -23.71
CA ARG A 297 -3.14 11.38 -23.36
C ARG A 297 -4.36 10.55 -23.74
N ASP A 298 -4.36 9.96 -24.93
CA ASP A 298 -5.50 9.17 -25.42
C ASP A 298 -5.68 7.91 -24.58
N ALA A 299 -4.59 7.24 -24.20
CA ALA A 299 -4.63 6.08 -23.30
C ALA A 299 -5.21 6.45 -21.93
N VAL A 300 -4.70 7.53 -21.32
CA VAL A 300 -5.16 8.03 -20.01
C VAL A 300 -6.63 8.45 -20.08
N MET A 301 -7.03 9.23 -21.08
CA MET A 301 -8.42 9.67 -21.22
C MET A 301 -9.39 8.49 -21.43
N ALA A 302 -9.01 7.51 -22.24
CA ALA A 302 -9.80 6.30 -22.44
C ALA A 302 -9.95 5.48 -21.14
N ARG A 303 -8.89 5.39 -20.33
CA ARG A 303 -8.94 4.78 -18.99
C ARG A 303 -9.92 5.52 -18.10
N LEU A 304 -9.80 6.85 -17.98
CA LEU A 304 -10.65 7.67 -17.12
C LEU A 304 -12.14 7.55 -17.51
N GLU A 305 -12.46 7.49 -18.80
CA GLU A 305 -13.82 7.28 -19.27
C GLU A 305 -14.36 5.88 -18.94
N ARG A 306 -13.52 4.83 -19.05
CA ARG A 306 -13.89 3.46 -18.64
C ARG A 306 -14.16 3.40 -17.15
N THR A 307 -13.28 3.99 -16.34
CA THR A 307 -13.43 4.09 -14.89
C THR A 307 -14.74 4.77 -14.52
N GLU A 308 -15.03 5.94 -15.09
CA GLU A 308 -16.25 6.70 -14.81
C GLU A 308 -17.52 5.89 -15.13
N LYS A 309 -17.55 5.19 -16.27
CA LYS A 309 -18.69 4.34 -16.67
C LYS A 309 -18.88 3.17 -15.72
N LEU A 310 -17.81 2.48 -15.35
CA LEU A 310 -17.86 1.34 -14.42
C LEU A 310 -18.39 1.78 -13.04
N PHE A 311 -17.85 2.89 -12.52
CA PHE A 311 -18.28 3.44 -11.22
C PHE A 311 -19.74 3.91 -11.23
N ALA A 312 -20.17 4.58 -12.29
CA ALA A 312 -21.57 5.00 -12.43
C ALA A 312 -22.52 3.79 -12.44
N SER A 313 -22.16 2.73 -13.16
CA SER A 313 -22.94 1.48 -13.18
C SER A 313 -22.99 0.83 -11.79
N LEU A 314 -21.84 0.65 -11.14
CA LEU A 314 -21.76 0.02 -9.83
C LEU A 314 -22.51 0.83 -8.76
N LYS A 315 -22.36 2.17 -8.79
CA LYS A 315 -23.08 3.07 -7.89
C LYS A 315 -24.59 2.99 -8.08
N THR A 316 -25.07 2.86 -9.31
CA THR A 316 -26.51 2.70 -9.59
C THR A 316 -27.08 1.48 -8.89
N GLU A 317 -26.39 0.33 -8.97
CA GLU A 317 -26.83 -0.90 -8.29
C GLU A 317 -26.72 -0.78 -6.75
N TYR A 318 -25.68 -0.13 -6.26
CA TYR A 318 -25.52 0.13 -4.83
C TYR A 318 -26.63 1.04 -4.27
N ASP A 319 -26.96 2.13 -4.96
CA ASP A 319 -27.96 3.13 -4.51
C ASP A 319 -29.36 2.54 -4.32
N VAL A 320 -29.69 1.46 -5.03
CA VAL A 320 -30.97 0.74 -4.85
C VAL A 320 -31.14 0.20 -3.44
N VAL A 321 -30.03 -0.19 -2.79
CA VAL A 321 -30.05 -0.85 -1.48
C VAL A 321 -29.36 -0.05 -0.36
N ALA A 322 -28.72 1.08 -0.69
CA ALA A 322 -27.89 1.84 0.25
C ALA A 322 -28.65 2.27 1.52
N GLU A 323 -29.91 2.69 1.39
CA GLU A 323 -30.75 3.11 2.53
C GLU A 323 -31.15 1.94 3.45
N HIS A 324 -31.06 0.71 2.96
CA HIS A 324 -31.34 -0.51 3.74
C HIS A 324 -30.12 -1.02 4.52
N ILE A 325 -28.93 -0.52 4.21
CA ILE A 325 -27.69 -0.84 4.96
C ILE A 325 -27.63 0.07 6.19
N THR A 326 -28.22 -0.35 7.30
CA THR A 326 -28.36 0.48 8.52
C THR A 326 -27.29 0.22 9.59
N HIS A 327 -26.51 -0.84 9.43
CA HIS A 327 -25.47 -1.18 10.37
C HIS A 327 -24.15 -0.44 10.10
N THR A 328 -23.35 -0.28 11.13
CA THR A 328 -21.97 0.23 11.02
C THR A 328 -21.09 -0.85 10.39
N SER A 329 -20.34 -0.49 9.36
CA SER A 329 -19.45 -1.38 8.64
C SER A 329 -18.27 -0.62 8.05
N SER A 330 -17.05 -1.12 8.26
CA SER A 330 -15.85 -0.57 7.62
C SER A 330 -15.90 -0.73 6.10
N LEU A 331 -16.53 -1.81 5.59
CA LEU A 331 -16.78 -1.98 4.16
C LEU A 331 -17.68 -0.87 3.61
N ARG A 332 -18.77 -0.54 4.34
CA ARG A 332 -19.67 0.54 3.96
C ARG A 332 -18.94 1.88 3.89
N THR A 333 -18.20 2.22 4.95
CA THR A 333 -17.42 3.47 4.99
C THR A 333 -16.44 3.54 3.82
N ALA A 334 -15.72 2.44 3.53
CA ALA A 334 -14.77 2.39 2.43
C ALA A 334 -15.46 2.55 1.06
N VAL A 335 -16.53 1.80 0.79
CA VAL A 335 -17.26 1.83 -0.50
C VAL A 335 -17.88 3.21 -0.73
N GLU A 336 -18.57 3.77 0.25
CA GLU A 336 -19.20 5.09 0.14
C GLU A 336 -18.14 6.18 -0.07
N HIS A 337 -17.01 6.11 0.63
CA HIS A 337 -15.88 7.03 0.44
C HIS A 337 -15.34 7.00 -1.00
N TYR A 338 -15.18 5.82 -1.60
CA TYR A 338 -14.77 5.71 -3.00
C TYR A 338 -15.78 6.36 -3.94
N PHE A 339 -17.08 6.13 -3.73
CA PHE A 339 -18.11 6.77 -4.55
C PHE A 339 -18.16 8.29 -4.41
N GLU A 340 -17.88 8.81 -3.22
CA GLU A 340 -17.87 10.26 -2.95
C GLU A 340 -16.65 10.98 -3.56
N THR A 341 -15.46 10.38 -3.48
CA THR A 341 -14.21 11.05 -3.85
C THR A 341 -13.81 10.84 -5.31
N MET A 342 -14.22 9.72 -5.92
CA MET A 342 -13.85 9.36 -7.29
C MET A 342 -14.20 10.42 -8.34
N PRO A 343 -15.38 11.04 -8.35
CA PRO A 343 -15.74 12.02 -9.39
C PRO A 343 -14.77 13.22 -9.43
N ASP A 344 -14.39 13.74 -8.28
CA ASP A 344 -13.49 14.90 -8.18
C ASP A 344 -12.06 14.53 -8.59
N ASN A 345 -11.59 13.36 -8.18
CA ASN A 345 -10.27 12.85 -8.56
C ASN A 345 -10.17 12.59 -10.07
N LEU A 346 -11.20 11.96 -10.67
CA LEU A 346 -11.24 11.74 -12.12
C LEU A 346 -11.28 13.08 -12.90
N GLN A 347 -12.00 14.07 -12.40
CA GLN A 347 -12.07 15.38 -13.03
C GLN A 347 -10.71 16.10 -12.99
N ALA A 348 -10.02 16.05 -11.85
CA ALA A 348 -8.68 16.63 -11.71
C ALA A 348 -7.67 15.96 -12.63
N GLU A 349 -7.71 14.62 -12.73
CA GLU A 349 -6.81 13.88 -13.60
C GLU A 349 -7.11 14.13 -15.09
N LYS A 350 -8.38 14.21 -15.49
CA LYS A 350 -8.77 14.64 -16.86
C LYS A 350 -8.23 16.03 -17.19
N SER A 351 -8.36 16.98 -16.25
CA SER A 351 -7.83 18.34 -16.41
C SER A 351 -6.32 18.36 -16.59
N TYR A 352 -5.60 17.58 -15.77
CA TYR A 352 -4.15 17.41 -15.90
C TYR A 352 -3.75 16.78 -17.24
N ALA A 353 -4.37 15.67 -17.61
CA ALA A 353 -4.09 14.99 -18.86
C ALA A 353 -4.31 15.88 -20.10
N ALA A 354 -5.32 16.76 -20.05
CA ALA A 354 -5.60 17.69 -21.13
C ALA A 354 -4.58 18.82 -21.26
N LYS A 355 -3.91 19.22 -20.15
CA LYS A 355 -3.01 20.38 -20.09
C LYS A 355 -1.53 20.01 -20.14
N SER A 356 -1.15 18.83 -19.64
CA SER A 356 0.24 18.43 -19.47
C SER A 356 0.92 18.15 -20.81
N PRO A 357 2.07 18.81 -21.13
CA PRO A 357 2.84 18.54 -22.35
C PRO A 357 3.38 17.11 -22.42
N ASP A 358 3.64 16.47 -21.27
CA ASP A 358 4.13 15.09 -21.23
C ASP A 358 3.11 14.08 -21.75
N MET A 359 1.82 14.43 -21.71
CA MET A 359 0.73 13.64 -22.25
C MET A 359 0.61 13.66 -23.77
N GLU A 360 1.39 14.53 -24.47
CA GLU A 360 1.39 14.63 -25.94
C GLU A 360 2.34 13.64 -26.61
N LYS A 361 3.17 12.96 -25.81
CA LYS A 361 4.11 11.93 -26.31
C LYS A 361 3.39 10.63 -26.62
N MET A 362 4.01 9.81 -27.48
CA MET A 362 3.60 8.42 -27.63
C MET A 362 3.80 7.70 -26.30
N ALA A 363 2.81 6.96 -25.84
CA ALA A 363 2.94 6.11 -24.66
C ALA A 363 3.99 5.02 -24.88
N THR A 364 4.72 4.66 -23.86
CA THR A 364 5.47 3.40 -23.84
C THR A 364 4.50 2.22 -23.73
N VAL A 365 4.98 1.01 -24.02
CA VAL A 365 4.19 -0.21 -23.82
C VAL A 365 3.81 -0.36 -22.33
N ALA A 366 4.70 0.00 -21.39
CA ALA A 366 4.41 -0.02 -19.96
C ALA A 366 3.31 0.97 -19.56
N GLU A 367 3.39 2.23 -20.03
CA GLU A 367 2.35 3.24 -19.77
C GLU A 367 1.00 2.84 -20.36
N LEU A 368 0.99 2.30 -21.58
CA LEU A 368 -0.25 1.80 -22.21
C LEU A 368 -0.81 0.62 -21.44
N PHE A 369 0.05 -0.32 -21.01
CA PHE A 369 -0.35 -1.49 -20.23
C PHE A 369 -0.96 -1.11 -18.87
N ASP A 370 -0.40 -0.12 -18.17
CA ASP A 370 -0.99 0.37 -16.92
C ASP A 370 -2.39 0.93 -17.12
N ASN A 371 -2.60 1.68 -18.19
CA ASN A 371 -3.91 2.23 -18.51
C ASN A 371 -4.94 1.17 -18.96
N GLU A 372 -4.51 0.09 -19.64
CA GLU A 372 -5.40 -0.89 -20.25
C GLU A 372 -5.64 -2.16 -19.39
N ALA A 373 -4.71 -2.49 -18.49
CA ALA A 373 -4.76 -3.74 -17.74
C ALA A 373 -4.55 -3.56 -16.23
N VAL A 374 -3.52 -2.83 -15.79
CA VAL A 374 -3.22 -2.67 -14.35
C VAL A 374 -4.32 -1.85 -13.66
N ASN A 375 -4.73 -0.73 -14.21
CA ASN A 375 -5.80 0.08 -13.63
C ASN A 375 -7.14 -0.68 -13.58
N PRO A 376 -7.59 -1.40 -14.64
CA PRO A 376 -8.74 -2.29 -14.54
C PRO A 376 -8.63 -3.39 -13.48
N PHE A 377 -7.43 -3.92 -13.21
CA PHE A 377 -7.22 -4.84 -12.09
C PHE A 377 -7.60 -4.19 -10.75
N TYR A 378 -7.19 -2.96 -10.49
CA TYR A 378 -7.54 -2.26 -9.24
C TYR A 378 -9.04 -1.99 -9.12
N HIS A 379 -9.79 -1.88 -10.21
CA HIS A 379 -11.24 -1.78 -10.16
C HIS A 379 -11.91 -3.06 -9.63
N LEU A 380 -11.33 -4.24 -9.87
CA LEU A 380 -11.83 -5.50 -9.31
C LEU A 380 -11.86 -5.48 -7.77
N LEU A 381 -10.90 -4.78 -7.16
CA LEU A 381 -10.78 -4.70 -5.70
C LEU A 381 -11.99 -3.98 -5.08
N LEU A 382 -12.42 -2.88 -5.68
CA LEU A 382 -13.64 -2.19 -5.24
C LEU A 382 -14.89 -3.03 -5.49
N LEU A 383 -14.98 -3.68 -6.66
CA LEU A 383 -16.09 -4.59 -6.97
C LEU A 383 -16.19 -5.72 -5.92
N GLY A 384 -15.06 -6.29 -5.52
CA GLY A 384 -14.97 -7.27 -4.45
C GLY A 384 -15.45 -6.73 -3.10
N MET A 385 -15.07 -5.49 -2.72
CA MET A 385 -15.55 -4.86 -1.49
C MET A 385 -17.06 -4.60 -1.51
N VAL A 386 -17.62 -4.18 -2.65
CA VAL A 386 -19.08 -3.99 -2.80
C VAL A 386 -19.83 -5.32 -2.61
N LEU A 387 -19.38 -6.40 -3.24
CA LEU A 387 -19.96 -7.73 -3.06
C LEU A 387 -19.95 -8.16 -1.59
N ARG A 388 -18.82 -8.00 -0.90
CA ARG A 388 -18.67 -8.31 0.53
C ARG A 388 -19.61 -7.48 1.40
N LEU A 389 -19.76 -6.19 1.10
CA LEU A 389 -20.70 -5.30 1.79
C LEU A 389 -22.14 -5.75 1.63
N LEU A 390 -22.56 -6.10 0.40
CA LEU A 390 -23.89 -6.59 0.11
C LEU A 390 -24.18 -7.92 0.80
N ASP A 391 -23.23 -8.85 0.81
CA ASP A 391 -23.34 -10.12 1.56
C ASP A 391 -23.44 -9.89 3.07
N GLU A 392 -22.64 -8.96 3.62
CA GLU A 392 -22.74 -8.57 5.04
C GLU A 392 -24.11 -7.99 5.37
N ALA A 393 -24.65 -7.10 4.52
CA ALA A 393 -25.95 -6.49 4.69
C ALA A 393 -27.06 -7.53 4.65
N ARG A 394 -27.04 -8.43 3.64
CA ARG A 394 -27.98 -9.54 3.51
C ARG A 394 -27.96 -10.47 4.73
N ALA A 395 -26.78 -10.78 5.26
CA ALA A 395 -26.66 -11.63 6.43
C ALA A 395 -27.28 -11.01 7.71
N LYS A 396 -27.25 -9.66 7.81
CA LYS A 396 -27.82 -8.93 8.95
C LYS A 396 -29.32 -8.65 8.83
N ASP A 397 -29.80 -8.36 7.63
CA ASP A 397 -31.22 -8.06 7.34
C ASP A 397 -31.62 -8.67 5.98
N PRO A 398 -32.02 -9.94 5.93
CA PRO A 398 -32.37 -10.62 4.69
C PRO A 398 -33.54 -9.95 3.95
N ARG A 399 -33.27 -9.46 2.74
CA ARG A 399 -34.27 -8.81 1.86
C ARG A 399 -34.05 -9.23 0.42
N PRO A 400 -35.13 -9.39 -0.40
CA PRO A 400 -34.99 -9.72 -1.81
C PRO A 400 -34.18 -8.68 -2.62
N GLU A 401 -34.22 -7.41 -2.20
CA GLU A 401 -33.49 -6.32 -2.84
C GLU A 401 -31.97 -6.54 -2.77
N PHE A 402 -31.46 -7.11 -1.67
CA PHE A 402 -30.03 -7.47 -1.57
C PHE A 402 -29.67 -8.62 -2.49
N ASP A 403 -30.52 -9.63 -2.65
CA ASP A 403 -30.25 -10.73 -3.58
C ASP A 403 -30.14 -10.20 -5.02
N ALA A 404 -31.05 -9.32 -5.43
CA ALA A 404 -31.01 -8.70 -6.76
C ALA A 404 -29.75 -7.82 -6.96
N ALA A 405 -29.36 -7.02 -5.95
CA ALA A 405 -28.16 -6.19 -6.01
C ALA A 405 -26.88 -7.03 -6.05
N ILE A 406 -26.82 -8.15 -5.30
CA ILE A 406 -25.70 -9.10 -5.34
C ILE A 406 -25.59 -9.74 -6.73
N ASP A 407 -26.69 -10.20 -7.31
CA ASP A 407 -26.70 -10.81 -8.65
C ASP A 407 -26.22 -9.81 -9.73
N ALA A 408 -26.64 -8.55 -9.64
CA ALA A 408 -26.19 -7.49 -10.54
C ALA A 408 -24.69 -7.18 -10.35
N ALA A 409 -24.25 -6.96 -9.12
CA ALA A 409 -22.84 -6.69 -8.80
C ALA A 409 -21.94 -7.88 -9.18
N GLU A 410 -22.36 -9.13 -8.95
CA GLU A 410 -21.66 -10.34 -9.37
C GLU A 410 -21.52 -10.44 -10.89
N SER A 411 -22.57 -10.04 -11.63
CA SER A 411 -22.52 -10.00 -13.09
C SER A 411 -21.51 -8.97 -13.60
N ILE A 412 -21.47 -7.78 -12.96
CA ILE A 412 -20.46 -6.74 -13.27
C ILE A 412 -19.07 -7.25 -12.92
N PHE A 413 -18.88 -7.86 -11.74
CA PHE A 413 -17.58 -8.40 -11.31
C PHE A 413 -17.08 -9.45 -12.30
N LYS A 414 -17.90 -10.44 -12.69
CA LYS A 414 -17.51 -11.51 -13.60
C LYS A 414 -17.13 -10.96 -14.98
N ALA A 415 -17.95 -10.10 -15.55
CA ALA A 415 -17.67 -9.51 -16.85
C ALA A 415 -16.36 -8.69 -16.83
N HIS A 416 -16.14 -7.92 -15.75
CA HIS A 416 -14.92 -7.14 -15.60
C HIS A 416 -13.69 -8.03 -15.36
N HIS A 417 -13.80 -9.05 -14.51
CA HIS A 417 -12.75 -10.02 -14.25
C HIS A 417 -12.35 -10.78 -15.53
N GLU A 418 -13.30 -11.27 -16.31
CA GLU A 418 -13.03 -11.94 -17.60
C GLU A 418 -12.28 -11.00 -18.54
N ALA A 419 -12.68 -9.74 -18.64
CA ALA A 419 -12.02 -8.75 -19.47
C ALA A 419 -10.60 -8.45 -19.00
N VAL A 420 -10.37 -8.33 -17.68
CA VAL A 420 -9.03 -8.12 -17.09
C VAL A 420 -8.13 -9.31 -17.35
N VAL A 421 -8.56 -10.52 -17.04
CA VAL A 421 -7.74 -11.74 -17.17
C VAL A 421 -7.44 -12.05 -18.63
N ALA A 422 -8.35 -11.79 -19.55
CA ALA A 422 -8.12 -11.97 -20.97
C ALA A 422 -7.00 -11.07 -21.54
N ASN A 423 -6.72 -9.95 -20.87
CA ASN A 423 -5.67 -9.00 -21.25
C ASN A 423 -4.35 -9.19 -20.47
N LEU A 424 -4.27 -10.17 -19.56
CA LEU A 424 -3.11 -10.40 -18.71
C LEU A 424 -2.42 -11.74 -19.07
N ASP A 425 -1.10 -11.69 -19.17
CA ASP A 425 -0.22 -12.87 -19.11
C ASP A 425 0.58 -12.79 -17.80
N TYR A 426 -0.16 -12.90 -16.69
CA TYR A 426 0.42 -12.62 -15.38
C TYR A 426 1.03 -13.85 -14.70
N SER A 427 2.07 -13.60 -13.93
CA SER A 427 2.68 -14.56 -13.02
C SER A 427 2.50 -14.12 -11.56
N VAL A 428 2.39 -15.11 -10.67
CA VAL A 428 2.42 -14.89 -9.22
C VAL A 428 3.87 -14.87 -8.77
N ILE A 429 4.26 -13.84 -8.04
CA ILE A 429 5.61 -13.72 -7.53
C ILE A 429 5.76 -14.56 -6.25
N PRO A 430 6.76 -15.46 -6.15
CA PRO A 430 7.06 -16.20 -4.93
C PRO A 430 7.30 -15.26 -3.74
N ILE A 431 6.67 -15.52 -2.60
CA ILE A 431 6.74 -14.67 -1.41
C ILE A 431 8.20 -14.43 -0.97
N ARG A 432 9.06 -15.44 -1.06
CA ARG A 432 10.49 -15.32 -0.76
C ARG A 432 11.19 -14.23 -1.56
N LYS A 433 10.87 -14.08 -2.86
CA LYS A 433 11.43 -13.02 -3.70
C LYS A 433 11.00 -11.63 -3.20
N LEU A 434 9.73 -11.49 -2.84
CA LEU A 434 9.15 -10.24 -2.33
C LEU A 434 9.77 -9.86 -0.97
N VAL A 435 9.83 -10.80 -0.03
CA VAL A 435 10.49 -10.59 1.27
C VAL A 435 11.96 -10.23 1.09
N GLY A 436 12.66 -10.94 0.21
CA GLY A 436 14.08 -10.67 -0.06
C GLY A 436 14.33 -9.30 -0.68
N MET A 437 13.49 -8.89 -1.62
CA MET A 437 13.56 -7.56 -2.22
C MET A 437 13.35 -6.46 -1.18
N GLN A 438 12.29 -6.54 -0.38
CA GLN A 438 11.92 -5.52 0.59
C GLN A 438 12.93 -5.47 1.76
N LEU A 439 13.32 -6.62 2.29
CA LEU A 439 14.35 -6.70 3.34
C LEU A 439 15.70 -6.16 2.84
N GLY A 440 16.12 -6.57 1.65
CA GLY A 440 17.37 -6.11 1.04
C GLY A 440 17.38 -4.60 0.84
N ALA A 441 16.30 -4.04 0.26
CA ALA A 441 16.18 -2.59 0.06
C ALA A 441 16.33 -1.81 1.37
N GLY A 442 15.72 -2.29 2.47
CA GLY A 442 15.85 -1.68 3.79
C GLY A 442 17.25 -1.79 4.39
N LEU A 443 17.83 -3.00 4.42
CA LEU A 443 19.16 -3.23 4.98
C LEU A 443 20.25 -2.42 4.24
N GLU A 444 20.20 -2.38 2.90
CA GLU A 444 21.15 -1.63 2.10
C GLU A 444 20.97 -0.11 2.29
N ALA A 445 19.75 0.39 2.52
CA ALA A 445 19.50 1.79 2.85
C ALA A 445 20.08 2.13 4.24
N LEU A 446 19.94 1.25 5.23
CA LEU A 446 20.52 1.42 6.57
C LEU A 446 22.04 1.54 6.56
N ALA A 447 22.71 0.86 5.65
CA ALA A 447 24.16 0.92 5.53
C ALA A 447 24.67 2.25 4.95
N MET A 448 23.79 3.10 4.44
CA MET A 448 24.14 4.37 3.80
C MET A 448 23.86 5.61 4.66
N ILE A 449 23.34 5.41 5.88
CA ILE A 449 23.04 6.49 6.84
C ILE A 449 23.97 6.49 8.05
#